data_9ff6be7f1a78363d63d115d0388394da
#
_entry.id   9ff6be7f1a78363d63d115d0388394da
#
_cell.length_a   1.000
_cell.length_b   1.000
_cell.length_c   1.000
_cell.angle_alpha   90.00
_cell.angle_beta   90.00
_cell.angle_gamma   90.00
#
_symmetry.space_group_name_H-M   'P 1'
#
loop_
_entity.id
_entity.type
_entity.pdbx_description
1 polymer ?
#
loop_
_entity_poly.entity_id
_entity_poly.type
_entity_poly.pdbx_seq_one_letter_code
_entity_poly.pdbx_strand_id
1 'polypeptide(L)'
;MQRVLGTAIVTVWMVVLAGTGWADMGKTAPALKAAPGSKAEAHLKEGIEHYNQGHFDVALKHFMAGAKEDPQSAEAHYNVALALDKTGDHKAATEHFKTAYDLGKNNPDIQNSGILKAHLKMK
;
A
#
# COMPACT_ATOMS: atom_id res chain seq x y z
N MET A 1 33.77 37.93 13.19
CA MET A 1 33.35 37.41 12.97
C MET A 1 32.85 36.40 12.66
N GLN A 2 32.60 35.85 12.57
CA GLN A 2 32.06 35.06 12.32
C GLN A 2 31.51 34.15 12.04
N ARG A 3 31.23 33.93 11.89
CA ARG A 3 30.71 33.32 11.66
C ARG A 3 30.37 32.30 11.56
N VAL A 4 30.12 31.85 11.37
CA VAL A 4 29.89 30.92 11.24
C VAL A 4 29.07 30.20 11.26
N LEU A 5 28.71 30.07 11.25
CA LEU A 5 27.84 29.70 11.24
C LEU A 5 27.17 28.87 10.58
N GLY A 6 26.64 28.75 10.00
CA GLY A 6 25.79 28.18 9.21
C GLY A 6 25.95 26.76 9.04
N THR A 7 26.92 26.34 9.36
CA THR A 7 27.22 25.09 9.10
C THR A 7 26.37 24.08 9.67
N ALA A 8 25.95 24.23 10.74
CA ALA A 8 25.27 23.25 11.41
C ALA A 8 24.13 22.65 10.71
N ILE A 9 23.50 23.37 10.05
CA ILE A 9 22.42 22.91 9.44
C ILE A 9 22.43 21.70 8.72
N VAL A 10 23.32 21.54 7.98
CA VAL A 10 23.39 20.48 7.20
C VAL A 10 23.12 19.19 7.78
N THR A 11 23.61 18.96 8.88
CA THR A 11 23.55 17.73 9.43
C THR A 11 22.22 17.14 9.49
N VAL A 12 21.31 17.84 9.75
CA VAL A 12 20.04 17.35 9.91
C VAL A 12 19.57 16.44 8.92
N TRP A 13 19.77 16.74 7.68
CA TRP A 13 19.27 15.98 6.78
C TRP A 13 19.52 14.66 6.78
N MET A 14 20.66 14.32 6.86
CA MET A 14 20.99 13.07 6.74
C MET A 14 20.26 12.16 7.52
N VAL A 15 20.13 12.39 8.63
CA VAL A 15 19.53 11.58 9.51
C VAL A 15 18.21 11.14 9.05
N VAL A 16 17.52 11.95 8.60
CA VAL A 16 16.25 11.67 8.24
C VAL A 16 16.19 10.63 7.23
N LEU A 17 16.94 10.76 6.27
CA LEU A 17 16.91 9.87 5.28
C LEU A 17 17.23 8.52 5.70
N ALA A 18 18.20 8.35 6.40
CA ALA A 18 18.64 7.10 6.75
C ALA A 18 17.57 6.38 7.51
N GLY A 19 16.89 7.07 8.29
CA GLY A 19 15.94 6.44 9.13
C GLY A 19 14.78 5.87 8.39
N THR A 20 14.31 6.63 7.46
CA THR A 20 13.12 6.20 6.84
C THR A 20 13.28 5.02 5.96
N GLY A 21 14.28 4.99 5.19
CA GLY A 21 14.40 3.95 4.23
C GLY A 21 14.49 2.58 4.86
N TRP A 22 15.14 2.50 5.98
CA TRP A 22 15.28 1.27 6.58
C TRP A 22 14.08 0.81 7.28
N ALA A 23 13.40 1.62 8.01
CA ALA A 23 12.29 1.25 8.82
C ALA A 23 11.17 0.60 8.03
N ASP A 24 10.97 1.04 6.84
CA ASP A 24 9.86 0.56 6.08
C ASP A 24 10.11 -0.68 5.26
N MET A 25 11.32 -1.04 5.09
CA MET A 25 11.61 -2.18 4.28
C MET A 25 11.06 -3.45 4.91
N GLY A 26 10.25 -4.13 4.20
CA GLY A 26 9.73 -5.39 4.66
C GLY A 26 8.57 -5.34 5.61
N LYS A 27 8.17 -4.16 6.03
CA LYS A 27 7.08 -4.09 6.97
C LYS A 27 5.76 -3.67 6.35
N THR A 28 5.80 -2.92 5.29
CA THR A 28 4.59 -2.41 4.67
C THR A 28 4.64 -2.67 3.18
N ALA A 29 3.75 -3.48 2.72
CA ALA A 29 3.66 -3.73 1.29
C ALA A 29 3.06 -2.50 0.61
N PRO A 30 3.55 -2.10 -0.54
CA PRO A 30 3.03 -0.94 -1.23
C PRO A 30 1.65 -1.22 -1.84
N ALA A 31 0.77 -0.25 -1.74
CA ALA A 31 -0.52 -0.34 -2.41
C ALA A 31 -0.33 -0.15 -3.91
N LEU A 32 -1.16 -0.79 -4.69
CA LEU A 32 -1.00 -0.84 -6.13
C LEU A 32 -1.90 0.17 -6.86
N LYS A 33 -1.38 0.75 -7.92
CA LYS A 33 -2.14 1.64 -8.76
C LYS A 33 -3.12 0.80 -9.58
N ALA A 34 -4.23 1.40 -9.95
CA ALA A 34 -5.20 0.74 -10.80
C ALA A 34 -4.62 0.45 -12.19
N ALA A 35 -5.14 -0.56 -12.83
CA ALA A 35 -4.80 -0.83 -14.22
C ALA A 35 -5.31 0.34 -15.08
N PRO A 36 -4.64 0.65 -16.18
CA PRO A 36 -5.06 1.73 -17.06
C PRO A 36 -6.50 1.54 -17.51
N GLY A 37 -7.29 2.58 -17.36
CA GLY A 37 -8.69 2.56 -17.77
C GLY A 37 -9.66 1.95 -16.77
N SER A 38 -9.18 1.53 -15.62
CA SER A 38 -10.04 0.98 -14.58
C SER A 38 -10.92 2.06 -13.98
N LYS A 39 -12.18 1.72 -13.71
CA LYS A 39 -13.09 2.65 -13.04
C LYS A 39 -12.66 2.90 -11.61
N ALA A 40 -11.79 2.07 -11.04
CA ALA A 40 -11.29 2.23 -9.70
C ALA A 40 -10.18 3.28 -9.60
N GLU A 41 -9.66 3.77 -10.72
CA GLU A 41 -8.46 4.60 -10.73
C GLU A 41 -8.47 5.77 -9.75
N ALA A 42 -9.50 6.59 -9.78
CA ALA A 42 -9.55 7.78 -8.93
C ALA A 42 -9.56 7.40 -7.45
N HIS A 43 -10.35 6.41 -7.09
CA HIS A 43 -10.44 5.96 -5.70
C HIS A 43 -9.13 5.32 -5.23
N LEU A 44 -8.49 4.52 -6.07
CA LEU A 44 -7.22 3.90 -5.69
C LEU A 44 -6.15 4.97 -5.49
N LYS A 45 -6.14 6.00 -6.33
CA LYS A 45 -5.16 7.07 -6.19
C LYS A 45 -5.31 7.75 -4.82
N GLU A 46 -6.53 8.13 -4.46
CA GLU A 46 -6.77 8.77 -3.18
C GLU A 46 -6.46 7.83 -2.01
N GLY A 47 -6.87 6.58 -2.13
CA GLY A 47 -6.59 5.58 -1.11
C GLY A 47 -5.10 5.36 -0.90
N ILE A 48 -4.31 5.36 -1.98
CA ILE A 48 -2.86 5.19 -1.89
C ILE A 48 -2.24 6.36 -1.14
N GLU A 49 -2.73 7.59 -1.37
CA GLU A 49 -2.21 8.75 -0.67
C GLU A 49 -2.41 8.60 0.84
N HIS A 50 -3.62 8.20 1.26
CA HIS A 50 -3.90 7.99 2.67
C HIS A 50 -3.14 6.79 3.25
N TYR A 51 -3.02 5.72 2.48
CA TYR A 51 -2.28 4.55 2.90
C TYR A 51 -0.81 4.90 3.17
N ASN A 52 -0.20 5.70 2.29
CA ASN A 52 1.18 6.10 2.45
C ASN A 52 1.40 7.05 3.64
N GLN A 53 0.35 7.71 4.08
CA GLN A 53 0.40 8.57 5.26
C GLN A 53 0.06 7.81 6.55
N GLY A 54 -0.25 6.52 6.45
CA GLY A 54 -0.62 5.72 7.59
C GLY A 54 -2.08 5.83 8.00
N HIS A 55 -2.92 6.51 7.19
CA HIS A 55 -4.33 6.67 7.47
C HIS A 55 -5.08 5.46 6.88
N PHE A 56 -4.86 4.30 7.48
CA PHE A 56 -5.32 3.03 6.89
C PHE A 56 -6.84 2.87 6.85
N ASP A 57 -7.56 3.43 7.81
CA ASP A 57 -9.02 3.38 7.83
C ASP A 57 -9.63 4.26 6.75
N VAL A 58 -9.02 5.41 6.47
CA VAL A 58 -9.46 6.28 5.38
C VAL A 58 -9.11 5.65 4.05
N ALA A 59 -7.90 5.10 3.95
CA ALA A 59 -7.46 4.40 2.74
C ALA A 59 -8.42 3.24 2.44
N LEU A 60 -8.85 2.50 3.46
CA LEU A 60 -9.77 1.38 3.29
C LEU A 60 -11.08 1.85 2.64
N LYS A 61 -11.60 3.00 3.06
CA LYS A 61 -12.85 3.50 2.49
C LYS A 61 -12.70 3.79 1.02
N HIS A 62 -11.59 4.41 0.63
CA HIS A 62 -11.33 4.70 -0.78
C HIS A 62 -11.11 3.41 -1.58
N PHE A 63 -10.34 2.47 -1.04
CA PHE A 63 -10.09 1.21 -1.74
C PHE A 63 -11.37 0.39 -1.91
N MET A 64 -12.27 0.41 -0.91
CA MET A 64 -13.55 -0.27 -1.00
C MET A 64 -14.45 0.39 -2.04
N ALA A 65 -14.42 1.72 -2.12
CA ALA A 65 -15.17 2.44 -3.14
C ALA A 65 -14.64 2.06 -4.53
N GLY A 66 -13.33 1.94 -4.68
CA GLY A 66 -12.73 1.50 -5.94
C GLY A 66 -13.13 0.08 -6.31
N ALA A 67 -13.16 -0.83 -5.35
CA ALA A 67 -13.58 -2.21 -5.60
C ALA A 67 -15.08 -2.29 -5.95
N LYS A 68 -15.86 -1.33 -5.48
CA LYS A 68 -17.28 -1.28 -5.79
C LYS A 68 -17.50 -0.76 -7.20
N GLU A 69 -16.70 0.24 -7.61
CA GLU A 69 -16.80 0.82 -8.95
C GLU A 69 -16.27 -0.16 -10.00
N ASP A 70 -15.26 -0.92 -9.67
CA ASP A 70 -14.67 -1.92 -10.55
C ASP A 70 -14.42 -3.23 -9.80
N PRO A 71 -15.45 -4.07 -9.66
CA PRO A 71 -15.34 -5.33 -8.94
C PRO A 71 -14.32 -6.31 -9.51
N GLN A 72 -13.90 -6.10 -10.76
CA GLN A 72 -12.93 -6.96 -11.42
C GLN A 72 -11.50 -6.44 -11.28
N SER A 73 -11.32 -5.33 -10.58
CA SER A 73 -9.98 -4.79 -10.38
C SER A 73 -9.23 -5.60 -9.31
N ALA A 74 -8.27 -6.38 -9.75
CA ALA A 74 -7.42 -7.13 -8.83
C ALA A 74 -6.67 -6.19 -7.89
N GLU A 75 -6.22 -5.04 -8.40
CA GLU A 75 -5.48 -4.04 -7.62
C GLU A 75 -6.37 -3.46 -6.52
N ALA A 76 -7.65 -3.21 -6.82
CA ALA A 76 -8.56 -2.67 -5.81
C ALA A 76 -8.73 -3.67 -4.66
N HIS A 77 -8.97 -4.94 -4.98
CA HIS A 77 -9.11 -5.97 -3.95
C HIS A 77 -7.81 -6.16 -3.16
N TYR A 78 -6.66 -6.10 -3.84
CA TYR A 78 -5.37 -6.21 -3.18
C TYR A 78 -5.19 -5.06 -2.17
N ASN A 79 -5.51 -3.84 -2.58
CA ASN A 79 -5.38 -2.67 -1.70
C ASN A 79 -6.37 -2.72 -0.53
N VAL A 80 -7.59 -3.20 -0.75
CA VAL A 80 -8.55 -3.41 0.33
C VAL A 80 -7.95 -4.37 1.34
N ALA A 81 -7.36 -5.47 0.87
CA ALA A 81 -6.74 -6.45 1.75
C ALA A 81 -5.59 -5.86 2.56
N LEU A 82 -4.75 -5.04 1.93
CA LEU A 82 -3.65 -4.38 2.64
C LEU A 82 -4.17 -3.49 3.77
N ALA A 83 -5.19 -2.69 3.48
CA ALA A 83 -5.75 -1.78 4.48
C ALA A 83 -6.47 -2.55 5.59
N LEU A 84 -7.18 -3.63 5.26
CA LEU A 84 -7.82 -4.48 6.25
C LEU A 84 -6.78 -5.13 7.17
N ASP A 85 -5.67 -5.58 6.60
CA ASP A 85 -4.59 -6.17 7.39
C ASP A 85 -4.04 -5.15 8.38
N LYS A 86 -3.83 -3.91 7.93
CA LYS A 86 -3.33 -2.83 8.78
C LYS A 86 -4.32 -2.41 9.87
N THR A 87 -5.61 -2.55 9.63
CA THR A 87 -6.63 -2.22 10.62
C THR A 87 -7.00 -3.41 11.52
N GLY A 88 -6.38 -4.56 11.27
CA GLY A 88 -6.53 -5.74 12.14
C GLY A 88 -7.55 -6.78 11.72
N ASP A 89 -8.26 -6.56 10.63
CA ASP A 89 -9.23 -7.54 10.15
C ASP A 89 -8.56 -8.53 9.19
N HIS A 90 -7.77 -9.42 9.76
CA HIS A 90 -6.98 -10.38 8.97
C HIS A 90 -7.83 -11.39 8.22
N LYS A 91 -9.04 -11.67 8.71
CA LYS A 91 -9.91 -12.62 8.04
C LYS A 91 -10.43 -12.01 6.74
N ALA A 92 -10.98 -10.81 6.81
CA ALA A 92 -11.47 -10.13 5.63
C ALA A 92 -10.32 -9.83 4.66
N ALA A 93 -9.13 -9.50 5.20
CA ALA A 93 -7.95 -9.29 4.36
C ALA A 93 -7.64 -10.55 3.54
N THR A 94 -7.69 -11.72 4.17
CA THR A 94 -7.41 -12.98 3.47
C THR A 94 -8.40 -13.22 2.32
N GLU A 95 -9.67 -12.90 2.54
CA GLU A 95 -10.68 -13.08 1.50
C GLU A 95 -10.41 -12.16 0.30
N HIS A 96 -10.06 -10.90 0.56
CA HIS A 96 -9.76 -9.96 -0.50
C HIS A 96 -8.42 -10.29 -1.19
N PHE A 97 -7.43 -10.81 -0.46
CA PHE A 97 -6.19 -11.28 -1.08
C PHE A 97 -6.48 -12.46 -2.03
N LYS A 98 -7.40 -13.34 -1.65
CA LYS A 98 -7.75 -14.47 -2.51
C LYS A 98 -8.41 -13.96 -3.78
N THR A 99 -9.35 -13.03 -3.66
CA THR A 99 -10.00 -12.43 -4.81
C THR A 99 -9.00 -11.75 -5.73
N ALA A 100 -8.07 -10.98 -5.14
CA ALA A 100 -7.03 -10.30 -5.92
C ALA A 100 -6.14 -11.31 -6.65
N TYR A 101 -5.78 -12.40 -6.00
CA TYR A 101 -4.95 -13.45 -6.61
C TYR A 101 -5.66 -14.08 -7.80
N ASP A 102 -6.96 -14.36 -7.65
CA ASP A 102 -7.73 -14.99 -8.70
C ASP A 102 -7.96 -14.06 -9.90
N LEU A 103 -8.20 -12.77 -9.64
CA LEU A 103 -8.41 -11.79 -10.69
C LEU A 103 -7.11 -11.32 -11.35
N GLY A 104 -6.04 -11.29 -10.59
CA GLY A 104 -4.77 -10.71 -11.02
C GLY A 104 -3.77 -11.74 -11.55
N LYS A 105 -4.20 -12.72 -12.31
CA LYS A 105 -3.30 -13.77 -12.82
C LYS A 105 -2.13 -13.22 -13.62
N ASN A 106 -2.33 -12.11 -14.28
CA ASN A 106 -1.28 -11.53 -15.09
C ASN A 106 -0.55 -10.37 -14.41
N ASN A 107 -0.82 -10.16 -13.14
CA ASN A 107 -0.17 -9.08 -12.41
C ASN A 107 0.92 -9.66 -11.47
N PRO A 108 2.21 -9.51 -11.82
CA PRO A 108 3.29 -10.08 -11.03
C PRO A 108 3.39 -9.47 -9.63
N ASP A 109 2.97 -8.22 -9.46
CA ASP A 109 3.02 -7.58 -8.14
C ASP A 109 2.06 -8.27 -7.17
N ILE A 110 0.95 -8.79 -7.68
CA ILE A 110 -0.01 -9.53 -6.88
C ILE A 110 0.45 -10.97 -6.72
N GLN A 111 0.80 -11.63 -7.82
CA GLN A 111 1.17 -13.05 -7.80
C GLN A 111 2.40 -13.33 -6.94
N ASN A 112 3.33 -12.38 -6.87
CA ASN A 112 4.55 -12.55 -6.12
C ASN A 112 4.54 -11.87 -4.75
N SER A 113 3.42 -11.30 -4.35
CA SER A 113 3.32 -10.59 -3.09
C SER A 113 3.55 -11.49 -1.88
N GLY A 114 4.54 -11.16 -1.07
CA GLY A 114 4.85 -11.92 0.14
C GLY A 114 3.73 -11.90 1.16
N ILE A 115 3.08 -10.76 1.34
CA ILE A 115 2.00 -10.65 2.32
C ILE A 115 0.78 -11.45 1.87
N LEU A 116 0.47 -11.42 0.57
CA LEU A 116 -0.63 -12.18 0.04
C LEU A 116 -0.37 -13.68 0.22
N LYS A 117 0.83 -14.12 -0.12
CA LYS A 117 1.17 -15.54 0.03
C LYS A 117 1.10 -15.98 1.48
N ALA A 118 1.49 -15.12 2.40
CA ALA A 118 1.44 -15.42 3.83
C ALA A 118 -0.02 -15.60 4.28
N HIS A 119 -0.90 -14.72 3.83
CA HIS A 119 -2.32 -14.82 4.18
C HIS A 119 -2.96 -16.07 3.57
N LEU A 120 -2.59 -16.43 2.35
CA LEU A 120 -3.14 -17.59 1.67
C LEU A 120 -2.39 -18.90 2.00
N LYS A 121 -1.38 -18.81 2.85
CA LYS A 121 -0.55 -19.96 3.26
C LYS A 121 0.09 -20.66 2.06
N MET A 122 0.55 -19.87 1.11
CA MET A 122 1.20 -20.39 -0.08
C MET A 122 2.71 -20.38 0.09
N LYS A 123 3.38 -21.30 -0.59
CA LYS A 123 4.84 -21.37 -0.54
C LYS A 123 5.48 -20.72 -1.75
#